data_933b12a2e3bb187b2a409a7f321ddd62
#
_entry.id   933b12a2e3bb187b2a409a7f321ddd62
#
_cell.length_a   1.000
_cell.length_b   1.000
_cell.length_c   1.000
_cell.angle_alpha   90.00
_cell.angle_beta   90.00
_cell.angle_gamma   90.00
#
_symmetry.space_group_name_H-M   'P 1'
#
loop_
_entity.id
_entity.type
_entity.pdbx_description
1 polymer ?
#
loop_
_entity_poly.entity_id
_entity_poly.type
_entity_poly.pdbx_seq_one_letter_code
_entity_poly.pdbx_strand_id
1 'polypeptide(L)'
;MDFVLGEKVPFNRRKRFGSVTGTIVDMMPAGRGGSRTDGCLMFASLEDREGNIVNFMVTPSTYVVDFETLSVGMSCTFWYAMAAPAPLIYPPQYNAVAAAQEKNGRMVSVGYFNTSLVNEDQTLQLHMDGSVDVRTTNNQYFQGNPSNHDLVVTYGSSTRSIPAQTTPFKIVVLCGQGM
;
A
#
# COMPACT_ATOMS: atom_id res chain seq x y z
N MET A 1 30.89 18.75 25.48
CA MET A 1 30.86 17.36 24.97
C MET A 1 29.46 17.10 24.47
N ASP A 2 29.29 17.41 23.23
CA ASP A 2 28.03 17.12 22.59
C ASP A 2 27.97 15.64 22.37
N PHE A 3 27.38 14.98 23.33
CA PHE A 3 26.68 13.80 22.93
C PHE A 3 25.64 14.25 21.92
N VAL A 4 25.98 14.18 20.69
CA VAL A 4 25.03 13.67 19.75
C VAL A 4 24.65 12.32 20.35
N LEU A 5 23.80 12.38 21.32
CA LEU A 5 22.97 11.27 21.71
C LEU A 5 22.48 10.78 20.38
N GLY A 6 23.16 9.71 19.93
CA GLY A 6 22.88 9.17 18.66
C GLY A 6 21.39 9.26 18.54
N GLU A 7 20.93 10.00 17.58
CA GLU A 7 19.53 10.16 17.39
C GLU A 7 19.00 8.76 17.54
N LYS A 8 18.40 8.50 18.68
CA LYS A 8 17.57 7.32 18.79
C LYS A 8 16.56 7.54 17.72
N VAL A 9 16.90 7.02 16.55
CA VAL A 9 15.94 6.93 15.46
C VAL A 9 14.69 6.44 16.15
N PRO A 10 13.67 7.28 16.29
CA PRO A 10 12.54 6.90 17.14
C PRO A 10 12.10 5.54 16.65
N PHE A 11 11.91 4.62 17.57
CA PHE A 11 11.52 3.24 17.35
C PHE A 11 10.31 3.10 16.39
N ASN A 12 9.72 4.20 16.02
CA ASN A 12 8.54 4.37 15.19
C ASN A 12 8.81 4.55 13.70
N ARG A 13 10.05 4.47 13.24
CA ARG A 13 10.37 4.65 11.81
C ARG A 13 10.51 3.34 11.04
N ARG A 14 9.99 2.25 11.57
CA ARG A 14 9.85 1.05 10.77
C ARG A 14 8.73 1.25 9.77
N LYS A 15 9.07 1.11 8.51
CA LYS A 15 8.13 1.08 7.42
C LYS A 15 6.98 0.10 7.75
N ARG A 16 5.75 0.57 7.77
CA ARG A 16 4.61 -0.25 8.13
C ARG A 16 4.17 -1.21 7.05
N PHE A 17 4.44 -0.84 5.80
CA PHE A 17 4.02 -1.60 4.64
C PHE A 17 5.20 -1.99 3.77
N GLY A 18 5.20 -3.24 3.35
CA GLY A 18 6.04 -3.71 2.27
C GLY A 18 5.27 -3.71 0.96
N SER A 19 5.97 -3.78 -0.15
CA SER A 19 5.36 -3.86 -1.46
C SER A 19 6.12 -4.79 -2.39
N VAL A 20 5.40 -5.34 -3.35
CA VAL A 20 5.97 -6.12 -4.46
C VAL A 20 5.35 -5.62 -5.75
N THR A 21 6.21 -5.29 -6.70
CA THR A 21 5.80 -4.92 -8.05
C THR A 21 6.14 -6.04 -9.02
N GLY A 22 5.18 -6.43 -9.82
CA GLY A 22 5.37 -7.50 -10.79
C GLY A 22 4.17 -7.66 -11.70
N THR A 23 4.18 -8.76 -12.44
CA THR A 23 3.08 -9.15 -13.32
C THR A 23 2.25 -10.22 -12.63
N ILE A 24 0.94 -10.09 -12.65
CA ILE A 24 0.04 -11.15 -12.20
C ILE A 24 0.12 -12.30 -13.20
N VAL A 25 0.67 -13.42 -12.77
CA VAL A 25 0.85 -14.61 -13.63
C VAL A 25 -0.22 -15.67 -13.39
N ASP A 26 -0.87 -15.63 -12.23
CA ASP A 26 -1.96 -16.54 -11.89
C ASP A 26 -2.91 -15.90 -10.90
N MET A 27 -4.19 -16.25 -11.01
CA MET A 27 -5.23 -15.89 -10.05
C MET A 27 -6.15 -17.08 -9.86
N MET A 28 -6.28 -17.52 -8.62
CA MET A 28 -7.14 -18.67 -8.31
C MET A 28 -7.95 -18.42 -7.04
N PRO A 29 -9.15 -18.97 -6.95
CA PRO A 29 -9.91 -18.92 -5.72
C PRO A 29 -9.14 -19.58 -4.58
N ALA A 30 -9.20 -18.98 -3.39
CA ALA A 30 -8.63 -19.53 -2.17
C ALA A 30 -9.74 -19.90 -1.20
N GLY A 31 -9.62 -21.05 -0.57
CA GLY A 31 -10.56 -21.51 0.44
C GLY A 31 -9.90 -21.67 1.80
N ARG A 32 -10.69 -21.55 2.83
CA ARG A 32 -10.25 -21.95 4.17
C ARG A 32 -10.35 -23.47 4.30
N GLY A 33 -9.22 -24.13 4.58
CA GLY A 33 -9.17 -25.50 5.14
C GLY A 33 -9.79 -26.58 4.30
N GLY A 34 -9.59 -26.61 2.98
CA GLY A 34 -9.99 -27.75 2.18
C GLY A 34 -10.93 -27.42 1.02
N SER A 35 -11.80 -28.26 0.68
CA SER A 35 -12.37 -28.52 -0.62
C SER A 35 -13.41 -27.51 -1.17
N ARG A 36 -13.71 -26.40 -0.51
CA ARG A 36 -14.67 -25.40 -1.06
C ARG A 36 -14.12 -24.01 -0.99
N THR A 37 -13.92 -23.45 -2.16
CA THR A 37 -13.68 -22.02 -2.35
C THR A 37 -15.04 -21.34 -2.50
N ASP A 38 -15.34 -20.39 -1.62
CA ASP A 38 -16.60 -19.65 -1.68
C ASP A 38 -16.52 -18.43 -2.59
N GLY A 39 -15.35 -18.16 -3.19
CA GLY A 39 -15.12 -17.03 -4.07
C GLY A 39 -14.83 -15.72 -3.36
N CYS A 40 -14.84 -15.68 -2.03
CA CYS A 40 -14.55 -14.46 -1.28
C CYS A 40 -13.06 -14.15 -1.16
N LEU A 41 -12.24 -15.16 -1.26
CA LEU A 41 -10.79 -15.06 -1.18
C LEU A 41 -10.18 -15.49 -2.50
N MET A 42 -9.12 -14.78 -2.90
CA MET A 42 -8.40 -15.07 -4.12
C MET A 42 -6.90 -14.99 -3.89
N PHE A 43 -6.14 -15.92 -4.46
CA PHE A 43 -4.70 -15.78 -4.57
C PHE A 43 -4.34 -15.12 -5.88
N ALA A 44 -3.51 -14.10 -5.80
CA ALA A 44 -2.83 -13.52 -6.95
C ALA A 44 -1.35 -13.83 -6.82
N SER A 45 -0.77 -14.47 -7.82
CA SER A 45 0.66 -14.75 -7.89
C SER A 45 1.32 -13.68 -8.73
N LEU A 46 2.25 -12.93 -8.12
CA LEU A 46 3.05 -11.91 -8.81
C LEU A 46 4.44 -12.49 -9.11
N GLU A 47 4.88 -12.29 -10.33
CA GLU A 47 6.25 -12.53 -10.74
C GLU A 47 6.96 -11.20 -10.88
N ASP A 48 8.03 -10.99 -10.11
CA ASP A 48 8.84 -9.78 -10.18
C ASP A 48 9.82 -9.83 -11.36
N ARG A 49 10.61 -8.76 -11.54
CA ARG A 49 11.56 -8.66 -12.64
C ARG A 49 12.67 -9.70 -12.61
N GLU A 50 12.93 -10.27 -11.46
CA GLU A 50 13.97 -11.30 -11.26
C GLU A 50 13.40 -12.72 -11.39
N GLY A 51 12.11 -12.86 -11.68
CA GLY A 51 11.43 -14.13 -11.81
C GLY A 51 10.98 -14.75 -10.49
N ASN A 52 11.08 -14.01 -9.38
CA ASN A 52 10.59 -14.49 -8.09
C ASN A 52 9.07 -14.39 -8.02
N ILE A 53 8.44 -15.40 -7.45
CA ILE A 53 7.01 -15.45 -7.24
C ILE A 53 6.69 -15.04 -5.80
N VAL A 54 5.73 -14.15 -5.65
CA VAL A 54 5.13 -13.79 -4.37
C VAL A 54 3.61 -13.92 -4.49
N ASN A 55 3.00 -14.63 -3.56
CA ASN A 55 1.56 -14.84 -3.54
C ASN A 55 0.89 -13.83 -2.61
N PHE A 56 -0.21 -13.25 -3.08
CA PHE A 56 -1.03 -12.35 -2.28
C PHE A 56 -2.45 -12.88 -2.14
N MET A 57 -2.92 -12.87 -0.90
CA MET A 57 -4.33 -13.09 -0.60
C MET A 57 -5.09 -11.79 -0.86
N VAL A 58 -5.99 -11.80 -1.81
CA VAL A 58 -6.90 -10.69 -2.10
C VAL A 58 -8.27 -11.01 -1.51
N THR A 59 -8.75 -10.11 -0.66
CA THR A 59 -10.03 -10.25 0.03
C THR A 59 -10.92 -9.06 -0.31
N PRO A 60 -12.22 -9.10 0.06
CA PRO A 60 -13.08 -7.90 -0.07
C PRO A 60 -12.57 -6.67 0.70
N SER A 61 -11.68 -6.86 1.68
CA SER A 61 -11.06 -5.77 2.44
C SER A 61 -9.80 -5.20 1.78
N THR A 62 -9.28 -5.83 0.74
CA THR A 62 -8.16 -5.31 -0.02
C THR A 62 -8.61 -4.08 -0.80
N TYR A 63 -7.97 -2.94 -0.57
CA TYR A 63 -8.28 -1.74 -1.32
C TYR A 63 -7.57 -1.78 -2.67
N VAL A 64 -8.33 -1.73 -3.74
CA VAL A 64 -7.78 -1.66 -5.11
C VAL A 64 -7.93 -0.24 -5.62
N VAL A 65 -6.82 0.39 -5.99
CA VAL A 65 -6.80 1.77 -6.46
C VAL A 65 -7.71 1.93 -7.67
N ASP A 66 -8.57 2.93 -7.62
CA ASP A 66 -9.59 3.23 -8.63
C ASP A 66 -10.59 2.08 -8.89
N PHE A 67 -10.70 1.16 -7.93
CA PHE A 67 -11.63 0.01 -8.01
C PHE A 67 -11.46 -0.82 -9.28
N GLU A 68 -10.24 -0.91 -9.78
CA GLU A 68 -9.94 -1.67 -10.99
C GLU A 68 -10.09 -3.16 -10.77
N THR A 69 -10.47 -3.88 -11.81
CA THR A 69 -10.51 -5.34 -11.80
C THR A 69 -9.12 -5.89 -12.08
N LEU A 70 -8.58 -6.63 -11.12
CA LEU A 70 -7.30 -7.30 -11.30
C LEU A 70 -7.46 -8.50 -12.23
N SER A 71 -6.50 -8.73 -13.11
CA SER A 71 -6.51 -9.88 -14.02
C SER A 71 -5.09 -10.33 -14.35
N VAL A 72 -4.97 -11.57 -14.79
CA VAL A 72 -3.71 -12.15 -15.25
C VAL A 72 -3.16 -11.33 -16.41
N GLY A 73 -1.86 -11.07 -16.38
CA GLY A 73 -1.15 -10.25 -17.35
C GLY A 73 -0.97 -8.79 -16.96
N MET A 74 -1.66 -8.32 -15.93
CA MET A 74 -1.49 -6.94 -15.44
C MET A 74 -0.17 -6.77 -14.72
N SER A 75 0.51 -5.65 -14.99
CA SER A 75 1.59 -5.15 -14.15
C SER A 75 1.00 -4.37 -12.98
N CYS A 76 1.30 -4.81 -11.77
CA CYS A 76 0.70 -4.29 -10.54
C CYS A 76 1.74 -4.12 -9.44
N THR A 77 1.41 -3.29 -8.47
CA THR A 77 2.06 -3.28 -7.16
C THR A 77 1.04 -3.68 -6.10
N PHE A 78 1.45 -4.57 -5.21
CA PHE A 78 0.67 -5.00 -4.06
C PHE A 78 1.40 -4.61 -2.78
N TRP A 79 0.65 -4.13 -1.79
CA TRP A 79 1.16 -3.73 -0.48
C TRP A 79 0.60 -4.65 0.60
N TYR A 80 1.42 -4.92 1.59
CA TYR A 80 1.08 -5.75 2.73
C TYR A 80 1.61 -5.11 4.02
N ALA A 81 0.93 -5.40 5.13
CA ALA A 81 1.36 -4.92 6.44
C ALA A 81 2.55 -5.76 6.93
N MET A 82 3.68 -5.12 7.21
CA MET A 82 4.91 -5.83 7.62
C MET A 82 4.81 -6.46 9.00
N ALA A 83 3.97 -5.90 9.87
CA ALA A 83 3.75 -6.46 11.21
C ALA A 83 2.72 -7.60 11.24
N ALA A 84 1.99 -7.85 10.15
CA ALA A 84 1.01 -8.91 10.10
C ALA A 84 1.70 -10.28 10.09
N PRO A 85 1.14 -11.30 10.78
CA PRO A 85 1.66 -12.65 10.68
C PRO A 85 1.62 -13.14 9.23
N ALA A 86 2.71 -13.74 8.78
CA ALA A 86 2.78 -14.39 7.49
C ALA A 86 3.29 -15.82 7.67
N PRO A 87 2.77 -16.81 6.92
CA PRO A 87 3.28 -18.16 7.00
C PRO A 87 4.73 -18.22 6.52
N LEU A 88 5.56 -19.05 7.19
CA LEU A 88 6.93 -19.33 6.79
C LEU A 88 6.94 -20.39 5.69
N ILE A 89 6.50 -20.01 4.51
CA ILE A 89 6.42 -20.89 3.34
C ILE A 89 7.09 -20.22 2.13
N TYR A 90 7.41 -21.05 1.16
CA TYR A 90 7.91 -20.58 -0.12
C TYR A 90 7.01 -21.12 -1.24
N PRO A 91 6.56 -20.30 -2.21
CA PRO A 91 6.79 -18.85 -2.32
C PRO A 91 6.20 -18.06 -1.13
N PRO A 92 6.76 -16.86 -0.83
CA PRO A 92 6.20 -16.01 0.22
C PRO A 92 4.71 -15.71 -0.04
N GLN A 93 3.94 -15.61 1.03
CA GLN A 93 2.50 -15.33 0.98
C GLN A 93 2.16 -14.21 1.95
N TYR A 94 1.46 -13.19 1.46
CA TYR A 94 1.03 -12.04 2.25
C TYR A 94 -0.43 -11.72 2.01
N ASN A 95 -1.07 -11.10 3.00
CA ASN A 95 -2.39 -10.50 2.82
C ASN A 95 -2.24 -9.13 2.15
N ALA A 96 -2.89 -8.93 1.02
CA ALA A 96 -2.86 -7.65 0.34
C ALA A 96 -3.74 -6.64 1.07
N VAL A 97 -3.12 -5.56 1.55
CA VAL A 97 -3.83 -4.41 2.10
C VAL A 97 -4.35 -3.53 0.97
N ALA A 98 -3.53 -3.33 -0.04
CA ALA A 98 -3.86 -2.54 -1.22
C ALA A 98 -3.20 -3.11 -2.46
N ALA A 99 -3.74 -2.78 -3.61
CA ALA A 99 -3.20 -3.12 -4.90
C ALA A 99 -3.46 -2.01 -5.91
N ALA A 100 -2.55 -1.83 -6.85
CA ALA A 100 -2.70 -0.86 -7.93
C ALA A 100 -2.08 -1.38 -9.21
N GLN A 101 -2.78 -1.21 -10.32
CA GLN A 101 -2.20 -1.43 -11.64
C GLN A 101 -1.17 -0.35 -11.93
N GLU A 102 -0.04 -0.73 -12.52
CA GLU A 102 0.95 0.22 -13.00
C GLU A 102 0.39 1.01 -14.20
N LYS A 103 0.36 2.33 -14.10
CA LYS A 103 -0.11 3.24 -15.15
C LYS A 103 0.83 4.41 -15.30
N ASN A 104 1.04 4.84 -16.54
CA ASN A 104 1.78 6.07 -16.82
C ASN A 104 1.08 7.28 -16.21
N GLY A 105 1.84 8.16 -15.57
CA GLY A 105 1.32 9.38 -14.97
C GLY A 105 0.56 9.20 -13.66
N ARG A 106 0.44 7.97 -13.17
CA ARG A 106 -0.17 7.67 -11.88
C ARG A 106 0.82 6.96 -10.98
N MET A 107 1.25 7.66 -9.94
CA MET A 107 2.08 7.10 -8.89
C MET A 107 1.21 6.77 -7.68
N VAL A 108 1.52 5.71 -6.97
CA VAL A 108 0.82 5.30 -5.76
C VAL A 108 1.82 5.08 -4.64
N SER A 109 1.55 5.66 -3.48
CA SER A 109 2.32 5.44 -2.27
C SER A 109 1.38 4.96 -1.17
N VAL A 110 1.77 3.92 -0.45
CA VAL A 110 1.05 3.40 0.71
C VAL A 110 1.96 3.46 1.91
N GLY A 111 1.53 4.12 2.97
CA GLY A 111 2.33 4.26 4.18
C GLY A 111 1.66 5.11 5.23
N TYR A 112 2.33 5.20 6.36
CA TYR A 112 1.96 6.12 7.42
C TYR A 112 2.52 7.51 7.14
N PHE A 113 1.66 8.51 7.19
CA PHE A 113 2.04 9.91 7.02
C PHE A 113 1.85 10.64 8.35
N ASN A 114 2.88 11.34 8.77
CA ASN A 114 2.91 12.01 10.08
C ASN A 114 2.11 13.32 10.09
N THR A 115 2.25 14.10 11.16
CA THR A 115 1.56 15.39 11.31
C THR A 115 1.85 16.36 10.16
N SER A 116 3.05 16.32 9.59
CA SER A 116 3.46 17.15 8.46
C SER A 116 3.17 16.51 7.11
N LEU A 117 2.44 15.40 7.08
CA LEU A 117 2.15 14.61 5.89
C LEU A 117 3.41 14.14 5.15
N VAL A 118 4.42 13.76 5.91
CA VAL A 118 5.63 13.12 5.42
C VAL A 118 5.54 11.62 5.74
N ASN A 119 5.86 10.78 4.78
CA ASN A 119 5.85 9.33 4.97
C ASN A 119 7.03 8.85 5.86
N GLU A 120 6.97 7.59 6.27
CA GLU A 120 7.89 7.03 7.28
C GLU A 120 9.35 7.07 6.88
N ASP A 121 9.66 6.80 5.62
CA ASP A 121 11.03 6.82 5.10
C ASP A 121 11.48 8.20 4.62
N GLN A 122 10.64 9.22 4.81
CA GLN A 122 10.93 10.62 4.47
C GLN A 122 11.24 10.84 2.98
N THR A 123 10.58 10.08 2.14
CA THR A 123 10.74 10.17 0.67
C THR A 123 9.66 10.99 0.00
N LEU A 124 8.51 11.18 0.65
CA LEU A 124 7.36 11.88 0.08
C LEU A 124 6.68 12.75 1.12
N GLN A 125 6.41 13.99 0.76
CA GLN A 125 5.59 14.93 1.52
C GLN A 125 4.40 15.38 0.69
N LEU A 126 3.22 15.38 1.32
CA LEU A 126 1.98 15.78 0.67
C LEU A 126 1.65 17.23 0.99
N HIS A 127 1.25 17.97 -0.04
CA HIS A 127 0.66 19.30 0.10
C HIS A 127 -0.83 19.21 -0.14
N MET A 128 -1.60 19.67 0.84
CA MET A 128 -3.05 19.67 0.76
C MET A 128 -3.54 21.02 0.24
N ASP A 129 -4.40 20.97 -0.74
CA ASP A 129 -5.21 22.11 -1.18
C ASP A 129 -6.65 21.62 -1.43
N GLY A 130 -7.53 22.52 -1.85
CA GLY A 130 -8.94 22.17 -2.06
C GLY A 130 -9.21 21.20 -3.21
N SER A 131 -8.19 20.86 -4.01
CA SER A 131 -8.32 19.90 -5.11
C SER A 131 -8.13 18.45 -4.69
N VAL A 132 -7.59 18.20 -3.50
CA VAL A 132 -7.28 16.84 -3.05
C VAL A 132 -8.56 16.15 -2.59
N ASP A 133 -8.88 15.03 -3.22
CA ASP A 133 -10.01 14.19 -2.86
C ASP A 133 -9.59 13.21 -1.75
N VAL A 134 -10.21 13.31 -0.56
CA VAL A 134 -9.88 12.46 0.58
C VAL A 134 -11.07 11.57 0.91
N ARG A 135 -10.85 10.26 0.84
CA ARG A 135 -11.89 9.24 0.96
C ARG A 135 -11.54 8.18 2.00
N THR A 136 -12.56 7.52 2.49
CA THR A 136 -12.42 6.21 3.15
C THR A 136 -12.34 5.10 2.10
N THR A 137 -12.03 3.87 2.52
CA THR A 137 -11.89 2.73 1.58
C THR A 137 -13.19 2.37 0.88
N ASN A 138 -14.34 2.70 1.48
CA ASN A 138 -15.66 2.50 0.85
C ASN A 138 -16.13 3.73 0.06
N ASN A 139 -15.21 4.61 -0.29
CA ASN A 139 -15.43 5.77 -1.17
C ASN A 139 -16.33 6.87 -0.57
N GLN A 140 -16.42 6.97 0.74
CA GLN A 140 -17.07 8.08 1.40
C GLN A 140 -16.08 9.21 1.67
N TYR A 141 -16.54 10.45 1.74
CA TYR A 141 -15.66 11.54 2.13
C TYR A 141 -15.11 11.32 3.54
N PHE A 142 -13.82 11.43 3.69
CA PHE A 142 -13.18 11.38 5.01
C PHE A 142 -13.36 12.74 5.69
N GLN A 143 -14.00 12.75 6.84
CA GLN A 143 -14.41 13.98 7.54
C GLN A 143 -13.32 14.54 8.47
N GLY A 144 -12.22 13.83 8.64
CA GLY A 144 -11.16 14.22 9.55
C GLY A 144 -9.93 14.77 8.83
N ASN A 145 -8.84 14.91 9.58
CA ASN A 145 -7.52 15.25 9.05
C ASN A 145 -6.78 13.96 8.68
N PRO A 146 -6.29 13.83 7.45
CA PRO A 146 -5.58 12.61 7.03
C PRO A 146 -4.19 12.44 7.66
N SER A 147 -3.63 13.48 8.29
CA SER A 147 -2.34 13.33 8.99
C SER A 147 -2.42 12.30 10.13
N ASN A 148 -1.29 11.67 10.44
CA ASN A 148 -1.18 10.62 11.45
C ASN A 148 -2.07 9.39 11.17
N HIS A 149 -2.18 9.02 9.90
CA HIS A 149 -2.92 7.85 9.43
C HIS A 149 -2.11 7.06 8.40
N ASP A 150 -2.48 5.81 8.26
CA ASP A 150 -2.06 5.02 7.11
C ASP A 150 -2.87 5.47 5.89
N LEU A 151 -2.20 5.80 4.81
CA LEU A 151 -2.81 6.36 3.61
C LEU A 151 -2.44 5.58 2.36
N VAL A 152 -3.36 5.51 1.43
CA VAL A 152 -3.08 5.22 0.02
C VAL A 152 -3.15 6.53 -0.73
N VAL A 153 -2.04 6.94 -1.31
CA VAL A 153 -1.90 8.25 -1.97
C VAL A 153 -1.68 8.04 -3.46
N THR A 154 -2.53 8.65 -4.25
CA THR A 154 -2.41 8.66 -5.70
C THR A 154 -2.00 10.04 -6.16
N TYR A 155 -0.88 10.13 -6.88
CA TYR A 155 -0.33 11.41 -7.33
C TYR A 155 0.28 11.29 -8.72
N GLY A 156 0.53 12.41 -9.34
CA GLY A 156 1.18 12.49 -10.64
C GLY A 156 2.63 12.89 -10.51
N SER A 157 2.89 14.19 -10.68
CA SER A 157 4.24 14.73 -10.57
C SER A 157 4.64 15.00 -9.13
N SER A 158 5.94 14.94 -8.88
CA SER A 158 6.54 15.35 -7.63
C SER A 158 7.85 16.10 -7.90
N THR A 159 8.28 16.88 -6.90
CA THR A 159 9.58 17.55 -6.98
C THR A 159 10.70 16.53 -6.85
N ARG A 160 11.91 16.92 -7.21
CA ARG A 160 13.14 16.11 -7.09
C ARG A 160 13.86 16.31 -5.75
N SER A 161 13.22 17.01 -4.82
CA SER A 161 13.75 17.22 -3.47
C SER A 161 13.68 15.95 -2.61
N ILE A 162 14.29 15.99 -1.44
CA ILE A 162 14.20 14.94 -0.41
C ILE A 162 13.69 15.60 0.88
N PRO A 163 12.44 15.32 1.29
CA PRO A 163 11.46 14.49 0.61
C PRO A 163 10.94 15.14 -0.69
N ALA A 164 10.58 14.31 -1.65
CA ALA A 164 9.83 14.77 -2.81
C ALA A 164 8.49 15.35 -2.36
N GLN A 165 8.00 16.37 -3.04
CA GLN A 165 6.77 17.07 -2.67
C GLN A 165 5.76 16.94 -3.79
N THR A 166 4.52 16.67 -3.43
CA THR A 166 3.42 16.53 -4.39
C THR A 166 2.11 17.01 -3.80
N THR A 167 1.24 17.54 -4.65
CA THR A 167 -0.18 17.72 -4.34
C THR A 167 -0.90 16.51 -4.93
N PRO A 168 -1.39 15.56 -4.11
CA PRO A 168 -1.97 14.34 -4.64
C PRO A 168 -3.31 14.57 -5.33
N PHE A 169 -3.68 13.64 -6.21
CA PHE A 169 -5.02 13.60 -6.79
C PHE A 169 -6.04 13.12 -5.77
N LYS A 170 -5.67 12.06 -5.04
CA LYS A 170 -6.56 11.37 -4.12
C LYS A 170 -5.77 10.78 -2.95
N ILE A 171 -6.38 10.84 -1.78
CA ILE A 171 -5.94 10.16 -0.59
C ILE A 171 -7.06 9.25 -0.12
N VAL A 172 -6.74 7.97 0.12
CA VAL A 172 -7.65 7.04 0.78
C VAL A 172 -7.08 6.71 2.15
N VAL A 173 -7.86 6.96 3.19
CA VAL A 173 -7.47 6.70 4.56
C VAL A 173 -7.77 5.25 4.91
N LEU A 174 -6.73 4.52 5.31
CA LEU A 174 -6.84 3.13 5.76
C LEU A 174 -7.19 3.11 7.25
N CYS A 175 -8.45 3.37 7.56
CA CYS A 175 -8.91 3.36 8.94
C CYS A 175 -8.90 1.94 9.50
N GLY A 176 -8.36 1.76 10.70
CA GLY A 176 -8.40 0.48 11.41
C GLY A 176 -7.42 -0.59 10.91
N GLN A 177 -6.57 -0.29 9.96
CA GLN A 177 -5.59 -1.27 9.45
C GLN A 177 -4.40 -1.48 10.39
N GLY A 178 -4.27 -0.72 11.43
CA GLY A 178 -3.20 -0.83 12.42
C GLY A 178 -3.67 -1.32 13.79
N MET A 179 -4.87 -1.79 13.86
CA MET A 179 -5.41 -2.36 15.11
C MET A 179 -5.26 -3.87 15.15
#